data_858fd3e356267ef5ccef4895b669569b
#
_entry.id   858fd3e356267ef5ccef4895b669569b
#
_cell.length_a   1.000
_cell.length_b   1.000
_cell.length_c   1.000
_cell.angle_alpha   90.00
_cell.angle_beta   90.00
_cell.angle_gamma   90.00
#
_symmetry.space_group_name_H-M   'P 1'
#
loop_
_entity.id
_entity.type
_entity.pdbx_description
1 polymer ?
#
loop_
_entity_poly.entity_id
_entity_poly.type
_entity_poly.pdbx_seq_one_letter_code
_entity_poly.pdbx_strand_id
1 'polypeptide(L)'
;MFKAIPKTLTYALIAFFMFGIFKTLFSQGDSEGLRNALQKKALLVDVRTPGEFASGSVPGAVNIPLDRVEQSLSRFKGHETVVVFCRSGMRSSQALDILQRNGIKEVVNGGTWEKVRDAKASLATKK
;
A
#
# COMPACT_ATOMS: atom_id res chain seq x y z
N MET A 1 -27.37 26.51 36.12
CA MET A 1 -26.25 25.85 36.81
C MET A 1 -25.61 24.81 35.91
N PHE A 2 -24.41 25.06 35.46
CA PHE A 2 -23.72 24.14 34.58
C PHE A 2 -23.10 23.02 35.43
N LYS A 3 -23.56 21.77 35.25
CA LYS A 3 -22.86 20.61 35.80
C LYS A 3 -21.61 20.39 34.98
N ALA A 4 -20.45 20.52 35.58
CA ALA A 4 -19.19 20.22 34.94
C ALA A 4 -19.18 18.76 34.50
N ILE A 5 -18.91 18.53 33.23
CA ILE A 5 -18.72 17.17 32.70
C ILE A 5 -17.52 16.55 33.42
N PRO A 6 -17.64 15.36 34.04
CA PRO A 6 -16.49 14.75 34.70
C PRO A 6 -15.36 14.52 33.69
N LYS A 7 -14.16 14.90 34.09
CA LYS A 7 -12.95 14.77 33.24
C LYS A 7 -12.76 13.33 32.73
N THR A 8 -13.18 12.34 33.51
CA THR A 8 -13.13 10.92 33.13
C THR A 8 -13.99 10.60 31.90
N LEU A 9 -15.17 11.21 31.77
CA LEU A 9 -16.05 11.03 30.61
C LEU A 9 -15.45 11.66 29.36
N THR A 10 -14.81 12.83 29.50
CA THR A 10 -14.16 13.54 28.39
C THR A 10 -12.99 12.72 27.82
N TYR A 11 -12.18 12.14 28.69
CA TYR A 11 -11.05 11.29 28.25
C TYR A 11 -11.53 10.01 27.57
N ALA A 12 -12.58 9.39 28.05
CA ALA A 12 -13.16 8.21 27.42
C ALA A 12 -13.70 8.50 26.02
N LEU A 13 -14.35 9.65 25.82
CA LEU A 13 -14.85 10.07 24.52
C LEU A 13 -13.71 10.38 23.54
N ILE A 14 -12.67 11.06 24.01
CA ILE A 14 -11.49 11.36 23.18
C ILE A 14 -10.77 10.07 22.77
N ALA A 15 -10.59 9.15 23.70
CA ALA A 15 -9.95 7.85 23.42
C ALA A 15 -10.75 7.03 22.40
N PHE A 16 -12.07 7.01 22.53
CA PHE A 16 -12.95 6.31 21.59
C PHE A 16 -12.91 6.93 20.20
N PHE A 17 -12.91 8.25 20.13
CA PHE A 17 -12.83 8.99 18.88
C PHE A 17 -11.48 8.79 18.18
N MET A 18 -10.38 8.84 18.96
CA MET A 18 -9.03 8.57 18.44
C MET A 18 -8.88 7.15 17.93
N PHE A 19 -9.43 6.16 18.65
CA PHE A 19 -9.41 4.76 18.22
C PHE A 19 -10.20 4.55 16.92
N GLY A 20 -11.35 5.19 16.77
CA GLY A 20 -12.15 5.13 15.55
C GLY A 20 -11.43 5.72 14.34
N ILE A 21 -10.78 6.89 14.51
CA ILE A 21 -9.99 7.54 13.46
C ILE A 21 -8.80 6.65 13.08
N PHE A 22 -8.09 6.09 14.06
CA PHE A 22 -6.94 5.22 13.83
C PHE A 22 -7.34 3.99 13.00
N LYS A 23 -8.45 3.35 13.34
CA LYS A 23 -8.98 2.20 12.61
C LYS A 23 -9.37 2.56 11.18
N THR A 24 -9.97 3.73 10.97
CA THR A 24 -10.36 4.22 9.64
C THR A 24 -9.14 4.54 8.78
N LEU A 25 -8.12 5.18 9.35
CA LEU A 25 -6.88 5.50 8.65
C LEU A 25 -6.11 4.24 8.22
N PHE A 26 -6.11 3.19 9.05
CA PHE A 26 -5.41 1.95 8.74
C PHE A 26 -6.18 1.03 7.77
N SER A 27 -7.52 1.06 7.79
CA SER A 27 -8.32 0.14 6.97
C SER A 27 -8.67 0.68 5.59
N GLN A 28 -8.67 1.99 5.37
CA GLN A 28 -9.13 2.60 4.11
C GLN A 28 -8.03 3.19 3.23
N GLY A 29 -6.87 3.50 3.80
CA GLY A 29 -5.82 4.21 3.08
C GLY A 29 -5.31 3.49 1.85
N ASP A 30 -5.25 2.18 1.89
CA ASP A 30 -4.60 1.38 0.85
C ASP A 30 -5.48 1.08 -0.36
N SER A 31 -6.80 0.94 -0.18
CA SER A 31 -7.70 0.51 -1.25
C SER A 31 -7.92 1.60 -2.30
N GLU A 32 -8.13 2.84 -1.87
CA GLU A 32 -8.34 3.96 -2.78
C GLU A 32 -7.03 4.37 -3.45
N GLY A 33 -5.94 4.42 -2.71
CA GLY A 33 -4.61 4.70 -3.26
C GLY A 33 -4.21 3.68 -4.31
N LEU A 34 -4.45 2.40 -4.05
CA LEU A 34 -4.19 1.32 -5.00
C LEU A 34 -5.03 1.51 -6.27
N ARG A 35 -6.32 1.77 -6.13
CA ARG A 35 -7.22 1.96 -7.27
C ARG A 35 -6.77 3.14 -8.14
N ASN A 36 -6.45 4.26 -7.52
CA ASN A 36 -5.97 5.45 -8.23
C ASN A 36 -4.66 5.16 -8.97
N ALA A 37 -3.73 4.46 -8.31
CA ALA A 37 -2.46 4.09 -8.92
C ALA A 37 -2.67 3.17 -10.14
N LEU A 38 -3.56 2.19 -10.03
CA LEU A 38 -3.87 1.28 -11.14
C LEU A 38 -4.51 2.01 -12.32
N GLN A 39 -5.36 3.00 -12.07
CA GLN A 39 -5.95 3.83 -13.11
C GLN A 39 -4.91 4.68 -13.84
N LYS A 40 -3.84 5.08 -13.16
CA LYS A 40 -2.72 5.83 -13.73
C LYS A 40 -1.69 4.93 -14.42
N LYS A 41 -1.96 3.64 -14.53
CA LYS A 41 -1.05 2.64 -15.13
C LYS A 41 0.30 2.60 -14.41
N ALA A 42 0.27 2.53 -13.09
CA ALA A 42 1.46 2.45 -12.26
C ALA A 42 2.35 1.26 -12.64
N LEU A 43 3.64 1.40 -12.40
CA LEU A 43 4.56 0.27 -12.43
C LEU A 43 4.19 -0.69 -11.29
N LEU A 44 3.93 -1.95 -11.63
CA LEU A 44 3.55 -2.98 -10.65
C LEU A 44 4.78 -3.82 -10.32
N VAL A 45 5.20 -3.83 -9.06
CA VAL A 45 6.42 -4.50 -8.63
C VAL A 45 6.10 -5.51 -7.52
N ASP A 46 6.32 -6.78 -7.84
CA ASP A 46 6.27 -7.87 -6.87
C ASP A 46 7.63 -7.97 -6.17
N VAL A 47 7.64 -7.70 -4.86
CA VAL A 47 8.88 -7.72 -4.08
C VAL A 47 9.10 -9.05 -3.37
N ARG A 48 8.35 -10.09 -3.76
CA ARG A 48 8.56 -11.46 -3.28
C ARG A 48 9.79 -12.07 -3.93
N THR A 49 10.12 -13.28 -3.53
CA THR A 49 11.23 -14.02 -4.14
C THR A 49 10.91 -14.38 -5.61
N PRO A 50 11.95 -14.65 -6.44
CA PRO A 50 11.71 -15.10 -7.82
C PRO A 50 10.87 -16.37 -7.91
N GLY A 51 11.03 -17.30 -6.98
CA GLY A 51 10.23 -18.53 -6.95
C GLY A 51 8.76 -18.27 -6.67
N GLU A 52 8.46 -17.39 -5.73
CA GLU A 52 7.08 -16.97 -5.46
C GLU A 52 6.45 -16.31 -6.69
N PHE A 53 7.19 -15.39 -7.32
CA PHE A 53 6.75 -14.70 -8.53
C PHE A 53 6.46 -15.69 -9.67
N ALA A 54 7.34 -16.65 -9.88
CA ALA A 54 7.18 -17.65 -10.94
C ALA A 54 5.95 -18.54 -10.72
N SER A 55 5.55 -18.75 -9.46
CA SER A 55 4.36 -19.55 -9.11
C SER A 55 3.05 -18.83 -9.36
N GLY A 56 3.08 -17.53 -9.64
CA GLY A 56 1.90 -16.72 -9.91
C GLY A 56 2.07 -15.33 -9.35
N SER A 57 1.63 -14.33 -10.11
CA SER A 57 1.68 -12.92 -9.70
C SER A 57 0.62 -12.12 -10.46
N VAL A 58 0.66 -10.82 -10.28
CA VAL A 58 -0.24 -9.90 -10.98
C VAL A 58 0.17 -9.82 -12.45
N PRO A 59 -0.76 -9.98 -13.40
CA PRO A 59 -0.44 -9.80 -14.82
C PRO A 59 0.18 -8.43 -15.09
N GLY A 60 1.30 -8.42 -15.82
CA GLY A 60 2.04 -7.19 -16.14
C GLY A 60 3.01 -6.72 -15.07
N ALA A 61 3.08 -7.39 -13.94
CA ALA A 61 4.03 -7.02 -12.89
C ALA A 61 5.44 -7.47 -13.22
N VAL A 62 6.42 -6.73 -12.70
CA VAL A 62 7.82 -7.14 -12.71
C VAL A 62 8.22 -7.62 -11.32
N ASN A 63 9.21 -8.50 -11.26
CA ASN A 63 9.74 -9.00 -10.00
C ASN A 63 11.04 -8.27 -9.65
N ILE A 64 11.02 -7.53 -8.56
CA ILE A 64 12.22 -6.95 -7.95
C ILE A 64 12.17 -7.34 -6.48
N PRO A 65 12.82 -8.45 -6.09
CA PRO A 65 12.78 -8.91 -4.70
C PRO A 65 13.23 -7.83 -3.72
N LEU A 66 12.71 -7.86 -2.51
CA LEU A 66 12.97 -6.85 -1.48
C LEU A 66 14.47 -6.59 -1.30
N ASP A 67 15.28 -7.64 -1.27
CA ASP A 67 16.74 -7.54 -1.10
C ASP A 67 17.46 -6.89 -2.29
N ARG A 68 16.76 -6.68 -3.40
CA ARG A 68 17.29 -6.04 -4.62
C ARG A 68 16.75 -4.64 -4.87
N VAL A 69 15.77 -4.19 -4.08
CA VAL A 69 15.10 -2.91 -4.31
C VAL A 69 16.11 -1.75 -4.27
N GLU A 70 16.98 -1.73 -3.26
CA GLU A 70 17.94 -0.64 -3.07
C GLU A 70 18.97 -0.55 -4.20
N GLN A 71 19.40 -1.69 -4.76
CA GLN A 71 20.31 -1.72 -5.90
C GLN A 71 19.63 -1.50 -7.24
N SER A 72 18.29 -1.45 -7.26
CA SER A 72 17.50 -1.39 -8.49
C SER A 72 16.70 -0.09 -8.62
N LEU A 73 17.12 0.98 -7.94
CA LEU A 73 16.38 2.25 -7.91
C LEU A 73 16.15 2.83 -9.30
N SER A 74 17.08 2.63 -10.22
CA SER A 74 16.94 3.11 -11.60
C SER A 74 15.71 2.52 -12.32
N ARG A 75 15.28 1.33 -11.93
CA ARG A 75 14.10 0.68 -12.52
C ARG A 75 12.79 1.30 -12.06
N PHE A 76 12.81 2.01 -10.94
CA PHE A 76 11.64 2.72 -10.39
C PHE A 76 11.56 4.16 -10.88
N LYS A 77 12.69 4.76 -11.22
CA LYS A 77 12.74 6.14 -11.72
C LYS A 77 12.11 6.23 -13.10
N GLY A 78 11.46 7.34 -13.38
CA GLY A 78 10.79 7.55 -14.67
C GLY A 78 9.34 7.07 -14.69
N HIS A 79 8.87 6.42 -13.63
CA HIS A 79 7.47 6.05 -13.47
C HIS A 79 6.79 7.04 -12.54
N GLU A 80 5.65 7.58 -12.97
CA GLU A 80 4.90 8.54 -12.17
C GLU A 80 4.41 7.92 -10.87
N THR A 81 3.95 6.68 -10.93
CA THR A 81 3.42 5.96 -9.78
C THR A 81 3.91 4.53 -9.78
N VAL A 82 4.24 4.01 -8.59
CA VAL A 82 4.70 2.65 -8.39
C VAL A 82 3.79 1.97 -7.36
N VAL A 83 3.39 0.74 -7.63
CA VAL A 83 2.70 -0.12 -6.66
C VAL A 83 3.62 -1.28 -6.32
N VAL A 84 3.93 -1.44 -5.04
CA VAL A 84 4.71 -2.57 -4.53
C VAL A 84 3.79 -3.50 -3.76
N PHE A 85 3.99 -4.79 -3.87
CA PHE A 85 3.17 -5.78 -3.19
C PHE A 85 3.97 -7.05 -2.91
N CYS A 86 3.46 -7.85 -1.99
CA CYS A 86 4.08 -9.11 -1.60
C CYS A 86 3.00 -10.11 -1.19
N ARG A 87 3.34 -11.06 -0.31
CA ARG A 87 2.37 -12.06 0.16
C ARG A 87 1.48 -11.53 1.28
N SER A 88 2.02 -10.74 2.21
CA SER A 88 1.31 -10.26 3.40
C SER A 88 1.20 -8.74 3.50
N GLY A 89 1.97 -8.01 2.70
CA GLY A 89 2.10 -6.56 2.80
C GLY A 89 3.28 -6.08 3.64
N MET A 90 3.98 -6.98 4.34
CA MET A 90 5.10 -6.60 5.22
C MET A 90 6.37 -6.29 4.41
N ARG A 91 6.76 -7.15 3.49
CA ARG A 91 7.91 -6.90 2.62
C ARG A 91 7.66 -5.67 1.74
N SER A 92 6.45 -5.51 1.23
CA SER A 92 6.10 -4.35 0.41
C SER A 92 6.09 -3.05 1.23
N SER A 93 5.75 -3.09 2.52
CA SER A 93 5.89 -1.94 3.41
C SER A 93 7.36 -1.52 3.57
N GLN A 94 8.26 -2.48 3.69
CA GLN A 94 9.70 -2.22 3.76
C GLN A 94 10.22 -1.65 2.43
N ALA A 95 9.75 -2.19 1.30
CA ALA A 95 10.11 -1.69 -0.02
C ALA A 95 9.66 -0.25 -0.21
N LEU A 96 8.43 0.07 0.19
CA LEU A 96 7.90 1.44 0.14
C LEU A 96 8.81 2.40 0.92
N ASP A 97 9.22 2.02 2.12
CA ASP A 97 10.10 2.84 2.96
C ASP A 97 11.45 3.09 2.28
N ILE A 98 12.07 2.04 1.74
CA ILE A 98 13.33 2.15 1.01
C ILE A 98 13.19 3.12 -0.17
N LEU A 99 12.13 2.97 -0.96
CA LEU A 99 11.89 3.78 -2.15
C LEU A 99 11.67 5.24 -1.79
N GLN A 100 10.85 5.52 -0.77
CA GLN A 100 10.59 6.90 -0.35
C GLN A 100 11.82 7.58 0.22
N ARG A 101 12.66 6.87 0.98
CA ARG A 101 13.92 7.40 1.47
C ARG A 101 14.91 7.73 0.34
N ASN A 102 14.75 7.10 -0.80
CA ASN A 102 15.60 7.33 -1.98
C ASN A 102 14.94 8.20 -3.05
N GLY A 103 13.92 8.97 -2.67
CA GLY A 103 13.33 9.98 -3.53
C GLY A 103 12.24 9.51 -4.49
N ILE A 104 11.82 8.26 -4.42
CA ILE A 104 10.68 7.74 -5.18
C ILE A 104 9.43 8.04 -4.36
N LYS A 105 8.69 9.10 -4.72
CA LYS A 105 7.65 9.67 -3.86
C LYS A 105 6.29 9.01 -4.00
N GLU A 106 5.88 8.73 -5.22
CA GLU A 106 4.55 8.19 -5.53
C GLU A 106 4.58 6.66 -5.51
N VAL A 107 4.68 6.09 -4.31
CA VAL A 107 4.69 4.64 -4.10
C VAL A 107 3.48 4.26 -3.25
N VAL A 108 2.77 3.24 -3.68
CA VAL A 108 1.62 2.68 -2.97
C VAL A 108 1.96 1.27 -2.53
N ASN A 109 1.71 0.95 -1.27
CA ASN A 109 1.76 -0.43 -0.80
C ASN A 109 0.44 -1.11 -1.16
N GLY A 110 0.46 -1.99 -2.16
CA GLY A 110 -0.71 -2.73 -2.61
C GLY A 110 -1.13 -3.86 -1.68
N GLY A 111 -0.28 -4.22 -0.72
CA GLY A 111 -0.55 -5.30 0.22
C GLY A 111 -0.24 -6.67 -0.37
N THR A 112 -1.23 -7.54 -0.42
CA THR A 112 -1.07 -8.88 -1.00
C THR A 112 -1.17 -8.83 -2.52
N TRP A 113 -0.44 -9.70 -3.20
CA TRP A 113 -0.50 -9.75 -4.66
C TRP A 113 -1.89 -10.12 -5.17
N GLU A 114 -2.64 -10.93 -4.41
CA GLU A 114 -4.02 -11.28 -4.75
C GLU A 114 -4.94 -10.04 -4.73
N LYS A 115 -4.76 -9.17 -3.74
CA LYS A 115 -5.51 -7.91 -3.64
C LYS A 115 -5.25 -7.03 -4.86
N VAL A 116 -4.00 -6.90 -5.28
CA VAL A 116 -3.63 -6.11 -6.46
C VAL A 116 -4.18 -6.76 -7.74
N ARG A 117 -4.06 -8.08 -7.87
CA ARG A 117 -4.63 -8.83 -8.99
C ARG A 117 -6.12 -8.57 -9.12
N ASP A 118 -6.86 -8.71 -8.02
CA ASP A 118 -8.31 -8.59 -8.02
C ASP A 118 -8.75 -7.14 -8.29
N ALA A 119 -8.04 -6.15 -7.73
CA ALA A 119 -8.30 -4.74 -8.00
C ALA A 119 -8.08 -4.41 -9.49
N LYS A 120 -7.01 -4.92 -10.06
CA LYS A 120 -6.71 -4.72 -11.49
C LYS A 120 -7.77 -5.37 -12.38
N ALA A 121 -8.18 -6.58 -12.06
CA ALA A 121 -9.25 -7.28 -12.80
C ALA A 121 -10.58 -6.53 -12.71
N SER A 122 -10.91 -5.99 -11.54
CA SER A 122 -12.13 -5.20 -11.32
C SER A 122 -12.17 -3.95 -12.20
N LEU A 123 -11.05 -3.28 -12.40
CA LEU A 123 -10.95 -2.11 -13.27
C LEU A 123 -11.12 -2.47 -14.75
N ALA A 124 -10.62 -3.63 -15.17
CA ALA A 124 -10.72 -4.09 -16.55
C ALA A 124 -12.17 -4.43 -16.95
N THR A 125 -13.02 -4.82 -15.98
CA THR A 125 -14.41 -5.19 -16.26
C THR A 125 -15.38 -4.01 -16.25
N LYS A 126 -14.94 -2.82 -15.88
CA LYS A 126 -15.78 -1.61 -15.79
C LYS A 126 -15.74 -0.73 -17.05
N LYS A 127 -15.44 -1.30 -18.18
CA LYS A 127 -15.53 -0.59 -19.46
C LYS A 127 -16.98 -0.53 -19.96
#